data_db3dfd0825c8edb5a3119a41c69858d7
#
_entry.id   db3dfd0825c8edb5a3119a41c69858d7
#
_cell.length_a   1.000
_cell.length_b   1.000
_cell.length_c   1.000
_cell.angle_alpha   90.00
_cell.angle_beta   90.00
_cell.angle_gamma   90.00
#
_symmetry.space_group_name_H-M   'P 1'
#
loop_
_entity.id
_entity.type
_entity.pdbx_description
1 polymer ?
#
loop_
_entity_poly.entity_id
_entity_poly.type
_entity_poly.pdbx_seq_one_letter_code
_entity_poly.pdbx_strand_id
1 'polypeptide(L)'
;VLDDTQRAEIGTVYKRNPFMARKKGAALVALNAANHLQGPLAAKDGGWQPLIYCWRGGQRSGAFATILEQVGWRVQLLEGGYRSYRREVVKALYDRPLLHRLMLIGGSTGTAKTALLHQLAAKGAQILDLEGIATHRGSLFGGICLDQPTQKMFESRISSKLSSLNPAKITFIEAESSKIGERLIPPSLWASMRAAPRFQVTSTLEARSDFLCKTYTDLTHDKVTLCELINRLRPYHNRKQIT
;
A
#
# COMPACT_ATOMS: atom_id res chain seq x y z
N VAL A 1 11.59 13.97 -10.16
CA VAL A 1 11.86 15.34 -10.68
C VAL A 1 12.55 16.21 -9.61
N LEU A 2 11.97 16.37 -8.44
CA LEU A 2 12.63 16.94 -7.23
C LEU A 2 12.53 15.90 -6.12
N ASP A 3 13.60 15.73 -5.35
CA ASP A 3 13.56 14.95 -4.11
C ASP A 3 12.79 15.67 -2.99
N ASP A 4 12.63 15.04 -1.84
CA ASP A 4 11.83 15.58 -0.74
C ASP A 4 12.49 16.81 -0.10
N THR A 5 13.81 16.83 -0.01
CA THR A 5 14.58 17.96 0.54
C THR A 5 14.49 19.18 -0.37
N GLN A 6 14.76 19.01 -1.66
CA GLN A 6 14.63 20.04 -2.69
C GLN A 6 13.21 20.62 -2.73
N ARG A 7 12.20 19.71 -2.62
CA ARG A 7 10.80 20.12 -2.61
C ARG A 7 10.43 20.96 -1.39
N ALA A 8 10.91 20.59 -0.21
CA ALA A 8 10.69 21.33 1.04
C ALA A 8 11.35 22.71 0.98
N GLU A 9 12.61 22.80 0.53
CA GLU A 9 13.35 24.05 0.35
C GLU A 9 12.62 25.00 -0.60
N ILE A 10 12.30 24.53 -1.82
CA ILE A 10 11.59 25.34 -2.82
C ILE A 10 10.21 25.76 -2.30
N GLY A 11 9.50 24.90 -1.56
CA GLY A 11 8.21 25.23 -0.95
C GLY A 11 8.32 26.36 0.06
N THR A 12 9.40 26.40 0.84
CA THR A 12 9.68 27.48 1.81
C THR A 12 10.00 28.79 1.09
N VAL A 13 10.85 28.76 0.06
CA VAL A 13 11.19 29.94 -0.76
C VAL A 13 9.96 30.48 -1.47
N TYR A 14 9.05 29.59 -1.95
CA TYR A 14 7.84 29.99 -2.68
C TYR A 14 6.89 30.87 -1.84
N LYS A 15 6.81 30.63 -0.53
CA LYS A 15 5.99 31.46 0.36
C LYS A 15 6.48 32.90 0.47
N ARG A 16 7.80 33.14 0.28
CA ARG A 16 8.42 34.45 0.41
C ARG A 16 8.62 35.15 -0.94
N ASN A 17 9.06 34.42 -1.93
CA ASN A 17 9.33 34.92 -3.28
C ASN A 17 9.03 33.85 -4.34
N PRO A 18 7.82 33.86 -4.93
CA PRO A 18 7.41 32.89 -5.94
C PRO A 18 8.29 32.86 -7.19
N PHE A 19 8.84 34.01 -7.61
CA PHE A 19 9.71 34.08 -8.78
C PHE A 19 11.04 33.37 -8.53
N MET A 20 11.70 33.71 -7.39
CA MET A 20 12.96 33.06 -7.01
C MET A 20 12.80 31.55 -6.79
N ALA A 21 11.68 31.12 -6.21
CA ALA A 21 11.37 29.69 -6.07
C ALA A 21 11.22 28.99 -7.44
N ARG A 22 10.56 29.63 -8.41
CA ARG A 22 10.45 29.09 -9.77
C ARG A 22 11.82 29.01 -10.45
N LYS A 23 12.65 30.05 -10.32
CA LYS A 23 14.01 30.09 -10.88
C LYS A 23 14.88 28.96 -10.31
N LYS A 24 14.93 28.84 -8.96
CA LYS A 24 15.66 27.76 -8.28
C LYS A 24 15.10 26.36 -8.65
N GLY A 25 13.77 26.22 -8.64
CA GLY A 25 13.09 24.98 -8.98
C GLY A 25 13.36 24.53 -10.42
N ALA A 26 13.39 25.46 -11.37
CA ALA A 26 13.74 25.17 -12.76
C ALA A 26 15.18 24.65 -12.91
N ALA A 27 16.13 25.30 -12.22
CA ALA A 27 17.52 24.86 -12.21
C ALA A 27 17.69 23.42 -11.65
N LEU A 28 17.03 23.12 -10.53
CA LEU A 28 17.03 21.79 -9.91
C LEU A 28 16.36 20.75 -10.82
N VAL A 29 15.26 21.08 -11.47
CA VAL A 29 14.59 20.17 -12.42
C VAL A 29 15.50 19.86 -13.59
N ALA A 30 16.18 20.85 -14.14
CA ALA A 30 17.12 20.64 -15.25
C ALA A 30 18.30 19.75 -14.85
N LEU A 31 18.90 20.02 -13.69
CA LEU A 31 19.99 19.19 -13.16
C LEU A 31 19.56 17.74 -12.91
N ASN A 32 18.40 17.55 -12.26
CA ASN A 32 17.87 16.23 -12.00
C ASN A 32 17.47 15.52 -13.29
N ALA A 33 16.98 16.23 -14.31
CA ALA A 33 16.70 15.65 -15.62
C ALA A 33 17.99 15.15 -16.29
N ALA A 34 19.08 15.92 -16.24
CA ALA A 34 20.39 15.47 -16.76
C ALA A 34 20.87 14.22 -16.03
N ASN A 35 20.79 14.18 -14.71
CA ASN A 35 21.15 13.01 -13.90
C ASN A 35 20.28 11.78 -14.26
N HIS A 36 18.99 11.96 -14.49
CA HIS A 36 18.11 10.86 -14.92
C HIS A 36 18.47 10.35 -16.32
N LEU A 37 18.78 11.24 -17.27
CA LEU A 37 19.18 10.86 -18.63
C LEU A 37 20.49 10.09 -18.65
N GLN A 38 21.48 10.49 -17.83
CA GLN A 38 22.77 9.81 -17.71
C GLN A 38 22.71 8.53 -16.86
N GLY A 39 21.69 8.36 -16.02
CA GLY A 39 21.53 7.24 -15.10
C GLY A 39 20.33 6.36 -15.45
N PRO A 40 19.21 6.43 -14.71
CA PRO A 40 18.09 5.47 -14.86
C PRO A 40 17.45 5.42 -16.25
N LEU A 41 17.57 6.48 -17.04
CA LEU A 41 16.98 6.57 -18.38
C LEU A 41 17.98 6.30 -19.51
N ALA A 42 19.28 6.14 -19.21
CA ALA A 42 20.33 5.96 -20.21
C ALA A 42 20.11 4.74 -21.12
N ALA A 43 19.51 3.67 -20.59
CA ALA A 43 19.22 2.44 -21.34
C ALA A 43 17.85 2.44 -22.05
N LYS A 44 17.09 3.55 -22.01
CA LYS A 44 15.79 3.63 -22.68
C LYS A 44 15.96 3.98 -24.15
N ASP A 45 15.37 3.15 -25.01
CA ASP A 45 15.36 3.38 -26.45
C ASP A 45 14.33 4.46 -26.87
N GLY A 46 14.32 4.81 -28.16
CA GLY A 46 13.40 5.82 -28.71
C GLY A 46 11.94 5.41 -28.73
N GLY A 47 11.61 4.13 -28.51
CA GLY A 47 10.25 3.62 -28.42
C GLY A 47 9.61 3.81 -27.04
N TRP A 48 10.40 4.18 -26.02
CA TRP A 48 9.88 4.35 -24.67
C TRP A 48 8.91 5.52 -24.57
N GLN A 49 7.78 5.28 -23.88
CA GLN A 49 6.70 6.25 -23.69
C GLN A 49 6.49 6.54 -22.22
N PRO A 50 7.15 7.56 -21.65
CA PRO A 50 7.02 7.90 -20.25
C PRO A 50 5.70 8.57 -19.91
N LEU A 51 5.07 8.16 -18.80
CA LEU A 51 4.01 8.91 -18.13
C LEU A 51 4.63 9.71 -16.98
N ILE A 52 4.49 11.02 -17.02
CA ILE A 52 5.05 11.93 -16.03
C ILE A 52 3.93 12.59 -15.23
N TYR A 53 4.15 12.71 -13.94
CA TYR A 53 3.26 13.47 -13.08
C TYR A 53 4.03 14.18 -11.96
N CYS A 54 3.43 15.23 -11.43
CA CYS A 54 3.82 15.81 -10.15
C CYS A 54 2.57 15.94 -9.27
N TRP A 55 2.67 16.65 -8.16
CA TRP A 55 1.54 16.72 -7.21
C TRP A 55 0.25 17.26 -7.82
N ARG A 56 0.33 18.30 -8.68
CA ARG A 56 -0.81 18.98 -9.30
C ARG A 56 -0.82 18.96 -10.82
N GLY A 57 0.11 18.22 -11.47
CA GLY A 57 0.22 18.22 -12.93
C GLY A 57 0.62 19.58 -13.52
N GLY A 58 1.54 20.28 -12.87
CA GLY A 58 1.92 21.64 -13.28
C GLY A 58 3.38 21.76 -13.69
N GLN A 59 4.00 22.89 -13.37
CA GLN A 59 5.32 23.32 -13.85
C GLN A 59 6.44 22.27 -13.75
N ARG A 60 6.52 21.50 -12.65
CA ARG A 60 7.61 20.51 -12.47
C ARG A 60 7.54 19.35 -13.46
N SER A 61 6.35 18.77 -13.61
CA SER A 61 6.15 17.68 -14.59
C SER A 61 6.24 18.20 -16.01
N GLY A 62 5.70 19.40 -16.29
CA GLY A 62 5.80 20.03 -17.61
C GLY A 62 7.26 20.32 -18.01
N ALA A 63 8.05 20.96 -17.15
CA ALA A 63 9.45 21.22 -17.44
C ALA A 63 10.27 19.95 -17.68
N PHE A 64 10.03 18.88 -16.92
CA PHE A 64 10.70 17.59 -17.16
C PHE A 64 10.20 16.94 -18.45
N ALA A 65 8.90 17.00 -18.74
CA ALA A 65 8.32 16.50 -19.99
C ALA A 65 8.97 17.16 -21.21
N THR A 66 9.08 18.49 -21.22
CA THR A 66 9.71 19.23 -22.30
C THR A 66 11.15 18.74 -22.59
N ILE A 67 11.95 18.46 -21.55
CA ILE A 67 13.30 17.92 -21.75
C ILE A 67 13.25 16.54 -22.39
N LEU A 68 12.37 15.64 -21.94
CA LEU A 68 12.26 14.29 -22.50
C LEU A 68 11.68 14.30 -23.93
N GLU A 69 10.78 15.23 -24.25
CA GLU A 69 10.27 15.43 -25.59
C GLU A 69 11.38 15.89 -26.56
N GLN A 70 12.31 16.73 -26.11
CA GLN A 70 13.47 17.13 -26.90
C GLN A 70 14.45 15.98 -27.18
N VAL A 71 14.45 14.93 -26.35
CA VAL A 71 15.17 13.67 -26.63
C VAL A 71 14.49 12.87 -27.76
N GLY A 72 13.20 13.13 -28.01
CA GLY A 72 12.40 12.45 -29.03
C GLY A 72 11.40 11.42 -28.48
N TRP A 73 11.25 11.31 -27.16
CA TRP A 73 10.27 10.42 -26.56
C TRP A 73 8.84 10.98 -26.59
N ARG A 74 7.86 10.10 -26.75
CA ARG A 74 6.44 10.45 -26.68
C ARG A 74 5.99 10.54 -25.24
N VAL A 75 6.08 11.72 -24.64
CA VAL A 75 5.78 11.94 -23.22
C VAL A 75 4.27 12.12 -23.02
N GLN A 76 3.76 11.49 -21.99
CA GLN A 76 2.39 11.70 -21.52
C GLN A 76 2.42 12.38 -20.14
N LEU A 77 1.57 13.37 -19.95
CA LEU A 77 1.40 14.07 -18.68
C LEU A 77 0.06 13.69 -18.04
N LEU A 78 0.10 13.27 -16.77
CA LEU A 78 -1.13 13.05 -16.02
C LEU A 78 -1.75 14.39 -15.65
N GLU A 79 -2.90 14.69 -16.25
CA GLU A 79 -3.66 15.91 -15.98
C GLU A 79 -4.06 15.99 -14.50
N GLY A 80 -3.81 17.15 -13.86
CA GLY A 80 -4.04 17.35 -12.43
C GLY A 80 -3.07 16.55 -11.52
N GLY A 81 -2.17 15.74 -12.11
CA GLY A 81 -1.12 15.00 -11.43
C GLY A 81 -1.62 13.99 -10.38
N TYR A 82 -0.84 13.78 -9.33
CA TYR A 82 -1.19 12.85 -8.25
C TYR A 82 -2.57 13.13 -7.62
N ARG A 83 -3.01 14.39 -7.57
CA ARG A 83 -4.33 14.75 -7.04
C ARG A 83 -5.47 14.14 -7.84
N SER A 84 -5.36 14.06 -9.18
CA SER A 84 -6.37 13.40 -10.02
C SER A 84 -6.38 11.91 -9.77
N TYR A 85 -5.23 11.26 -9.77
CA TYR A 85 -5.11 9.84 -9.38
C TYR A 85 -5.75 9.59 -8.01
N ARG A 86 -5.40 10.42 -7.00
CA ARG A 86 -5.93 10.25 -5.65
C ARG A 86 -7.44 10.41 -5.57
N ARG A 87 -8.04 11.30 -6.36
CA ARG A 87 -9.50 11.44 -6.45
C ARG A 87 -10.16 10.18 -6.98
N GLU A 88 -9.59 9.54 -7.99
CA GLU A 88 -10.14 8.28 -8.51
C GLU A 88 -10.02 7.14 -7.49
N VAL A 89 -8.92 7.06 -6.74
CA VAL A 89 -8.78 6.11 -5.63
C VAL A 89 -9.87 6.34 -4.56
N VAL A 90 -10.12 7.60 -4.19
CA VAL A 90 -11.19 7.93 -3.23
C VAL A 90 -12.56 7.54 -3.78
N LYS A 91 -12.88 7.94 -5.01
CA LYS A 91 -14.16 7.56 -5.63
C LYS A 91 -14.38 6.06 -5.65
N ALA A 92 -13.35 5.28 -5.99
CA ALA A 92 -13.44 3.82 -6.06
C ALA A 92 -13.66 3.15 -4.71
N LEU A 93 -13.04 3.69 -3.64
CA LEU A 93 -13.00 3.05 -2.33
C LEU A 93 -13.97 3.65 -1.29
N TYR A 94 -14.54 4.85 -1.55
CA TYR A 94 -15.39 5.56 -0.61
C TYR A 94 -16.77 5.90 -1.17
N ASP A 95 -16.84 6.32 -2.45
CA ASP A 95 -18.06 6.91 -3.01
C ASP A 95 -18.87 5.91 -3.84
N ARG A 96 -18.27 4.80 -4.25
CA ARG A 96 -18.91 3.79 -5.12
C ARG A 96 -18.96 2.42 -4.45
N PRO A 97 -20.03 1.64 -4.66
CA PRO A 97 -20.04 0.23 -4.25
C PRO A 97 -18.93 -0.54 -4.95
N LEU A 98 -18.30 -1.46 -4.25
CA LEU A 98 -17.31 -2.37 -4.84
C LEU A 98 -18.02 -3.37 -5.76
N LEU A 99 -17.57 -3.48 -7.01
CA LEU A 99 -18.14 -4.39 -8.00
C LEU A 99 -17.64 -5.83 -7.86
N HIS A 100 -16.58 -6.06 -7.11
CA HIS A 100 -15.93 -7.36 -6.96
C HIS A 100 -16.75 -8.31 -6.08
N ARG A 101 -16.84 -9.56 -6.52
CA ARG A 101 -17.46 -10.65 -5.75
C ARG A 101 -16.44 -11.17 -4.75
N LEU A 102 -16.66 -10.93 -3.46
CA LEU A 102 -15.75 -11.34 -2.40
C LEU A 102 -16.19 -12.67 -1.76
N MET A 103 -15.19 -13.46 -1.33
CA MET A 103 -15.34 -14.65 -0.47
C MET A 103 -14.34 -14.51 0.68
N LEU A 104 -14.83 -14.44 1.91
CA LEU A 104 -13.99 -14.29 3.09
C LEU A 104 -13.44 -15.63 3.58
N ILE A 105 -12.15 -15.63 3.92
CA ILE A 105 -11.49 -16.73 4.64
C ILE A 105 -11.41 -16.34 6.11
N GLY A 106 -12.30 -16.89 6.92
CA GLY A 106 -12.34 -16.69 8.38
C GLY A 106 -11.60 -17.80 9.12
N GLY A 107 -11.24 -17.51 10.36
CA GLY A 107 -10.57 -18.48 11.24
C GLY A 107 -9.82 -17.77 12.36
N SER A 108 -9.62 -18.47 13.47
CA SER A 108 -8.86 -17.93 14.62
C SER A 108 -7.39 -17.68 14.21
N THR A 109 -6.69 -16.86 14.99
CA THR A 109 -5.24 -16.67 14.83
C THR A 109 -4.51 -18.03 14.88
N GLY A 110 -3.56 -18.24 13.99
CA GLY A 110 -2.81 -19.49 13.85
C GLY A 110 -3.47 -20.56 12.98
N THR A 111 -4.62 -20.30 12.34
CA THR A 111 -5.25 -21.28 11.40
C THR A 111 -4.68 -21.19 9.98
N ALA A 112 -3.56 -20.49 9.78
CA ALA A 112 -2.86 -20.40 8.49
C ALA A 112 -3.70 -19.79 7.35
N LYS A 113 -4.62 -18.84 7.62
CA LYS A 113 -5.47 -18.19 6.61
C LYS A 113 -4.65 -17.56 5.47
N THR A 114 -3.63 -16.81 5.79
CA THR A 114 -2.74 -16.16 4.80
C THR A 114 -2.03 -17.17 3.93
N ALA A 115 -1.53 -18.27 4.52
CA ALA A 115 -0.91 -19.34 3.75
C ALA A 115 -1.93 -20.00 2.81
N LEU A 116 -3.16 -20.23 3.26
CA LEU A 116 -4.25 -20.76 2.42
C LEU A 116 -4.58 -19.78 1.29
N LEU A 117 -4.68 -18.49 1.58
CA LEU A 117 -4.93 -17.45 0.58
C LEU A 117 -3.86 -17.48 -0.53
N HIS A 118 -2.58 -17.59 -0.16
CA HIS A 118 -1.48 -17.68 -1.12
C HIS A 118 -1.49 -18.99 -1.92
N GLN A 119 -1.89 -20.11 -1.30
CA GLN A 119 -2.07 -21.39 -2.01
C GLN A 119 -3.20 -21.31 -3.04
N LEU A 120 -4.31 -20.63 -2.73
CA LEU A 120 -5.36 -20.36 -3.70
C LEU A 120 -4.84 -19.53 -4.89
N ALA A 121 -4.03 -18.51 -4.61
CA ALA A 121 -3.39 -17.71 -5.68
C ALA A 121 -2.48 -18.58 -6.56
N ALA A 122 -1.67 -19.45 -5.98
CA ALA A 122 -0.80 -20.37 -6.72
C ALA A 122 -1.59 -21.33 -7.63
N LYS A 123 -2.86 -21.59 -7.30
CA LYS A 123 -3.80 -22.37 -8.13
C LYS A 123 -4.63 -21.52 -9.11
N GLY A 124 -4.29 -20.24 -9.27
CA GLY A 124 -4.93 -19.32 -10.23
C GLY A 124 -6.18 -18.60 -9.71
N ALA A 125 -6.52 -18.71 -8.43
CA ALA A 125 -7.60 -17.93 -7.85
C ALA A 125 -7.22 -16.45 -7.68
N GLN A 126 -8.20 -15.57 -7.79
CA GLN A 126 -7.99 -14.16 -7.46
C GLN A 126 -7.98 -13.95 -5.95
N ILE A 127 -7.00 -13.21 -5.46
CA ILE A 127 -6.87 -12.88 -4.05
C ILE A 127 -6.65 -11.38 -3.82
N LEU A 128 -7.11 -10.92 -2.66
CA LEU A 128 -6.76 -9.62 -2.10
C LEU A 128 -6.16 -9.83 -0.71
N ASP A 129 -4.84 -9.82 -0.63
CA ASP A 129 -4.06 -9.96 0.59
C ASP A 129 -3.94 -8.60 1.29
N LEU A 130 -4.85 -8.35 2.22
CA LEU A 130 -4.87 -7.08 2.96
C LEU A 130 -3.74 -6.98 3.99
N GLU A 131 -3.36 -8.09 4.61
CA GLU A 131 -2.25 -8.13 5.57
C GLU A 131 -0.93 -7.79 4.86
N GLY A 132 -0.67 -8.42 3.73
CA GLY A 132 0.51 -8.13 2.91
C GLY A 132 0.53 -6.69 2.39
N ILE A 133 -0.60 -6.16 1.93
CA ILE A 133 -0.73 -4.77 1.48
C ILE A 133 -0.49 -3.78 2.65
N ALA A 134 -0.95 -4.12 3.86
CA ALA A 134 -0.75 -3.33 5.08
C ALA A 134 0.64 -3.48 5.69
N THR A 135 1.44 -4.46 5.26
CA THR A 135 2.71 -4.83 5.89
C THR A 135 2.50 -5.14 7.38
N HIS A 136 1.46 -5.96 7.68
CA HIS A 136 1.06 -6.27 9.05
C HIS A 136 0.26 -7.58 9.10
N ARG A 137 0.55 -8.46 10.06
CA ARG A 137 -0.09 -9.79 10.19
C ARG A 137 -1.50 -9.79 10.79
N GLY A 138 -2.21 -8.68 10.81
CA GLY A 138 -3.60 -8.57 11.27
C GLY A 138 -3.82 -8.78 12.78
N SER A 139 -2.99 -9.55 13.45
CA SER A 139 -3.11 -9.85 14.88
C SER A 139 -2.59 -8.75 15.80
N LEU A 140 -2.86 -8.84 17.10
CA LEU A 140 -2.29 -7.95 18.12
C LEU A 140 -0.75 -7.99 18.13
N PHE A 141 -0.18 -9.14 17.76
CA PHE A 141 1.25 -9.38 17.60
C PHE A 141 1.76 -9.18 16.18
N GLY A 142 0.92 -8.66 15.31
CA GLY A 142 1.13 -8.65 13.86
C GLY A 142 2.12 -7.61 13.34
N GLY A 143 2.72 -6.79 14.19
CA GLY A 143 3.80 -5.89 13.77
C GLY A 143 4.94 -6.66 13.13
N ILE A 144 5.33 -6.27 11.92
CA ILE A 144 6.52 -6.75 11.21
C ILE A 144 7.60 -5.70 11.39
N CYS A 145 8.88 -6.06 11.30
CA CYS A 145 10.01 -5.12 11.44
C CYS A 145 10.00 -3.95 10.42
N LEU A 146 9.03 -3.91 9.54
CA LEU A 146 8.85 -2.86 8.55
C LEU A 146 7.69 -1.94 8.92
N ASP A 147 7.86 -0.65 8.69
CA ASP A 147 6.80 0.33 8.90
C ASP A 147 5.60 0.08 7.99
N GLN A 148 4.39 0.20 8.56
CA GLN A 148 3.18 0.15 7.77
C GLN A 148 3.15 1.30 6.75
N PRO A 149 2.65 1.08 5.52
CA PRO A 149 2.45 2.15 4.55
C PRO A 149 1.51 3.22 5.14
N THR A 150 1.62 4.47 4.71
CA THR A 150 0.62 5.48 5.08
C THR A 150 -0.78 5.03 4.64
N GLN A 151 -1.85 5.56 5.27
CA GLN A 151 -3.24 5.25 4.89
C GLN A 151 -3.48 5.47 3.39
N LYS A 152 -2.97 6.57 2.83
CA LYS A 152 -3.08 6.87 1.39
C LYS A 152 -2.36 5.86 0.51
N MET A 153 -1.20 5.37 0.94
CA MET A 153 -0.47 4.34 0.20
C MET A 153 -1.17 2.99 0.29
N PHE A 154 -1.69 2.61 1.45
CA PHE A 154 -2.49 1.41 1.66
C PHE A 154 -3.71 1.40 0.72
N GLU A 155 -4.49 2.48 0.69
CA GLU A 155 -5.63 2.63 -0.20
C GLU A 155 -5.24 2.60 -1.68
N SER A 156 -4.12 3.24 -2.05
CA SER A 156 -3.62 3.21 -3.43
C SER A 156 -3.23 1.79 -3.87
N ARG A 157 -2.61 1.03 -2.99
CA ARG A 157 -2.26 -0.38 -3.25
C ARG A 157 -3.51 -1.26 -3.38
N ILE A 158 -4.52 -1.06 -2.51
CA ILE A 158 -5.81 -1.75 -2.62
C ILE A 158 -6.48 -1.42 -3.96
N SER A 159 -6.59 -0.14 -4.31
CA SER A 159 -7.21 0.31 -5.56
C SER A 159 -6.50 -0.27 -6.78
N SER A 160 -5.17 -0.25 -6.79
CA SER A 160 -4.36 -0.83 -7.87
C SER A 160 -4.58 -2.34 -7.98
N LYS A 161 -4.59 -3.05 -6.85
CA LYS A 161 -4.84 -4.50 -6.85
C LYS A 161 -6.24 -4.81 -7.36
N LEU A 162 -7.27 -4.16 -6.87
CA LEU A 162 -8.65 -4.34 -7.33
C LEU A 162 -8.78 -4.06 -8.84
N SER A 163 -8.14 -3.01 -9.36
CA SER A 163 -8.14 -2.70 -10.79
C SER A 163 -7.52 -3.80 -11.67
N SER A 164 -6.63 -4.62 -11.10
CA SER A 164 -6.01 -5.75 -11.80
C SER A 164 -6.83 -7.05 -11.74
N LEU A 165 -7.90 -7.08 -10.92
CA LEU A 165 -8.75 -8.25 -10.75
C LEU A 165 -10.00 -8.16 -11.63
N ASN A 166 -10.52 -9.32 -12.04
CA ASN A 166 -11.77 -9.39 -12.79
C ASN A 166 -12.97 -9.38 -11.81
N PRO A 167 -13.84 -8.36 -11.82
CA PRO A 167 -14.98 -8.26 -10.90
C PRO A 167 -15.98 -9.43 -11.01
N ALA A 168 -16.08 -10.08 -12.17
CA ALA A 168 -16.99 -11.20 -12.38
C ALA A 168 -16.53 -12.49 -11.71
N LYS A 169 -15.24 -12.63 -11.42
CA LYS A 169 -14.66 -13.77 -10.71
C LYS A 169 -14.67 -13.57 -9.21
N ILE A 170 -14.71 -14.65 -8.44
CA ILE A 170 -14.59 -14.60 -6.98
C ILE A 170 -13.17 -14.16 -6.61
N THR A 171 -13.08 -13.17 -5.72
CA THR A 171 -11.84 -12.75 -5.09
C THR A 171 -11.84 -13.19 -3.63
N PHE A 172 -10.89 -14.03 -3.27
CA PHE A 172 -10.70 -14.47 -1.90
C PHE A 172 -9.96 -13.42 -1.09
N ILE A 173 -10.38 -13.21 0.15
CA ILE A 173 -9.85 -12.19 1.05
C ILE A 173 -9.91 -12.70 2.49
N GLU A 174 -8.96 -12.33 3.32
CA GLU A 174 -9.01 -12.67 4.74
C GLU A 174 -10.11 -11.92 5.48
N ALA A 175 -10.76 -12.62 6.41
CA ALA A 175 -11.77 -12.01 7.28
C ALA A 175 -11.06 -11.22 8.38
N GLU A 176 -10.74 -9.99 8.08
CA GLU A 176 -10.13 -9.03 9.00
C GLU A 176 -11.17 -8.17 9.71
N SER A 177 -10.73 -7.45 10.75
CA SER A 177 -11.51 -6.35 11.34
C SER A 177 -11.49 -5.14 10.42
N SER A 178 -12.22 -4.08 10.76
CA SER A 178 -12.17 -2.81 10.00
C SER A 178 -10.81 -2.12 10.04
N LYS A 179 -9.88 -2.63 10.84
CA LYS A 179 -8.54 -2.07 11.06
C LYS A 179 -7.48 -3.19 11.03
N ILE A 180 -6.39 -2.95 10.29
CA ILE A 180 -5.22 -3.83 10.22
C ILE A 180 -4.01 -3.03 10.71
N GLY A 181 -3.53 -3.32 11.93
CA GLY A 181 -2.58 -2.46 12.61
C GLY A 181 -3.15 -1.03 12.73
N GLU A 182 -2.48 -0.04 12.15
CA GLU A 182 -2.93 1.35 12.14
C GLU A 182 -3.67 1.76 10.84
N ARG A 183 -3.97 0.81 9.95
CA ARG A 183 -4.62 1.06 8.65
C ARG A 183 -6.10 0.70 8.70
N LEU A 184 -6.94 1.63 8.27
CA LEU A 184 -8.38 1.42 8.16
C LEU A 184 -8.74 0.86 6.80
N ILE A 185 -9.56 -0.19 6.77
CA ILE A 185 -10.12 -0.72 5.53
C ILE A 185 -11.10 0.32 4.96
N PRO A 186 -10.97 0.70 3.66
CA PRO A 186 -11.86 1.68 3.06
C PRO A 186 -13.33 1.27 3.12
N PRO A 187 -14.27 2.23 3.28
CA PRO A 187 -15.68 1.96 3.53
C PRO A 187 -16.36 1.05 2.49
N SER A 188 -16.12 1.27 1.20
CA SER A 188 -16.77 0.45 0.15
C SER A 188 -16.29 -0.99 0.19
N LEU A 189 -14.99 -1.22 0.43
CA LEU A 189 -14.43 -2.56 0.60
C LEU A 189 -14.97 -3.20 1.89
N TRP A 190 -14.98 -2.48 3.00
CA TRP A 190 -15.50 -2.97 4.28
C TRP A 190 -16.97 -3.35 4.20
N ALA A 191 -17.81 -2.54 3.56
CA ALA A 191 -19.22 -2.86 3.34
C ALA A 191 -19.38 -4.17 2.53
N SER A 192 -18.61 -4.34 1.46
CA SER A 192 -18.62 -5.56 0.65
C SER A 192 -18.10 -6.77 1.42
N MET A 193 -17.06 -6.64 2.24
CA MET A 193 -16.57 -7.70 3.13
C MET A 193 -17.63 -8.15 4.13
N ARG A 194 -18.37 -7.22 4.74
CA ARG A 194 -19.43 -7.55 5.69
C ARG A 194 -20.60 -8.31 5.06
N ALA A 195 -20.89 -8.05 3.80
CA ALA A 195 -21.97 -8.71 3.05
C ALA A 195 -21.53 -10.02 2.38
N ALA A 196 -20.22 -10.28 2.28
CA ALA A 196 -19.70 -11.43 1.56
C ALA A 196 -19.90 -12.76 2.31
N PRO A 197 -20.11 -13.88 1.59
CA PRO A 197 -20.08 -15.19 2.18
C PRO A 197 -18.71 -15.51 2.77
N ARG A 198 -18.71 -16.36 3.81
CA ARG A 198 -17.51 -16.67 4.59
C ARG A 198 -17.22 -18.16 4.61
N PHE A 199 -15.97 -18.49 4.35
CA PHE A 199 -15.38 -19.79 4.62
C PHE A 199 -14.73 -19.78 6.01
N GLN A 200 -15.05 -20.74 6.87
CA GLN A 200 -14.46 -20.83 8.20
C GLN A 200 -13.41 -21.93 8.24
N VAL A 201 -12.15 -21.55 8.48
CA VAL A 201 -11.05 -22.50 8.68
C VAL A 201 -10.95 -22.79 10.18
N THR A 202 -10.97 -24.06 10.53
CA THR A 202 -10.81 -24.54 11.92
C THR A 202 -9.56 -25.40 12.04
N SER A 203 -8.92 -25.36 13.21
CA SER A 203 -7.76 -26.18 13.53
C SER A 203 -7.70 -26.41 15.04
N THR A 204 -7.03 -27.47 15.48
CA THR A 204 -6.83 -27.75 16.92
C THR A 204 -5.95 -26.69 17.56
N LEU A 205 -6.01 -26.58 18.88
CA LEU A 205 -5.18 -25.63 19.63
C LEU A 205 -3.68 -25.92 19.43
N GLU A 206 -3.31 -27.18 19.44
CA GLU A 206 -1.93 -27.65 19.26
C GLU A 206 -1.39 -27.24 17.90
N ALA A 207 -2.11 -27.56 16.82
CA ALA A 207 -1.69 -27.21 15.45
C ALA A 207 -1.59 -25.68 15.25
N ARG A 208 -2.48 -24.91 15.89
CA ARG A 208 -2.43 -23.43 15.87
C ARG A 208 -1.21 -22.90 16.61
N SER A 209 -0.91 -23.46 17.78
CA SER A 209 0.27 -23.09 18.58
C SER A 209 1.57 -23.38 17.83
N ASP A 210 1.68 -24.58 17.25
CA ASP A 210 2.83 -24.97 16.43
C ASP A 210 3.03 -24.03 15.22
N PHE A 211 1.94 -23.68 14.54
CA PHE A 211 1.99 -22.76 13.42
C PHE A 211 2.43 -21.36 13.86
N LEU A 212 1.92 -20.86 14.98
CA LEU A 212 2.30 -19.55 15.53
C LEU A 212 3.78 -19.52 15.93
N CYS A 213 4.27 -20.54 16.63
CA CYS A 213 5.69 -20.63 17.00
C CYS A 213 6.61 -20.59 15.77
N LYS A 214 6.22 -21.24 14.67
CA LYS A 214 6.97 -21.24 13.41
C LYS A 214 6.88 -19.92 12.65
N THR A 215 5.76 -19.20 12.76
CA THR A 215 5.48 -17.97 11.99
C THR A 215 6.00 -16.71 12.67
N TYR A 216 6.05 -16.71 14.03
CA TYR A 216 6.44 -15.56 14.83
C TYR A 216 7.85 -15.71 15.43
N THR A 217 8.76 -16.31 14.69
CA THR A 217 10.17 -16.51 15.12
C THR A 217 10.89 -15.21 15.40
N ASP A 218 10.54 -14.14 14.70
CA ASP A 218 11.03 -12.78 14.95
C ASP A 218 10.70 -12.27 16.36
N LEU A 219 9.55 -12.66 16.93
CA LEU A 219 9.16 -12.26 18.28
C LEU A 219 9.75 -13.17 19.37
N THR A 220 10.05 -14.42 19.06
CA THR A 220 10.58 -15.38 20.06
C THR A 220 12.03 -15.11 20.44
N HIS A 221 12.77 -14.38 19.63
CA HIS A 221 14.17 -14.02 19.88
C HIS A 221 14.33 -12.81 20.80
N ASP A 222 13.31 -11.96 20.93
CA ASP A 222 13.32 -10.79 21.82
C ASP A 222 12.30 -10.96 22.97
N LYS A 223 12.78 -11.47 24.09
CA LYS A 223 11.96 -11.71 25.29
C LYS A 223 11.34 -10.43 25.85
N VAL A 224 12.00 -9.28 25.72
CA VAL A 224 11.49 -8.00 26.26
C VAL A 224 10.29 -7.55 25.44
N THR A 225 10.43 -7.47 24.13
CA THR A 225 9.34 -7.15 23.20
C THR A 225 8.19 -8.16 23.32
N LEU A 226 8.49 -9.45 23.48
CA LEU A 226 7.45 -10.47 23.66
C LEU A 226 6.65 -10.23 24.95
N CYS A 227 7.30 -9.94 26.08
CA CYS A 227 6.65 -9.63 27.35
C CYS A 227 5.77 -8.38 27.25
N GLU A 228 6.24 -7.33 26.56
CA GLU A 228 5.44 -6.12 26.32
C GLU A 228 4.20 -6.41 25.49
N LEU A 229 4.31 -7.21 24.45
CA LEU A 229 3.22 -7.62 23.60
C LEU A 229 2.21 -8.48 24.38
N ILE A 230 2.66 -9.45 25.17
CA ILE A 230 1.80 -10.27 26.03
C ILE A 230 1.04 -9.38 27.03
N ASN A 231 1.68 -8.36 27.58
CA ASN A 231 1.02 -7.41 28.46
C ASN A 231 -0.13 -6.64 27.81
N ARG A 232 -0.14 -6.48 26.47
CA ARG A 232 -1.27 -5.89 25.73
C ARG A 232 -2.51 -6.77 25.71
N LEU A 233 -2.41 -8.05 26.08
CA LEU A 233 -3.54 -8.97 26.23
C LEU A 233 -4.32 -8.75 27.55
N ARG A 234 -3.73 -8.07 28.53
CA ARG A 234 -4.35 -7.87 29.86
C ARG A 234 -5.79 -7.32 29.86
N PRO A 235 -6.20 -6.44 28.95
CA PRO A 235 -7.60 -5.99 28.89
C PRO A 235 -8.59 -7.08 28.44
N TYR A 236 -8.09 -8.15 27.80
CA TYR A 236 -8.88 -9.19 27.14
C TYR A 236 -8.85 -10.54 27.88
N HIS A 237 -7.93 -10.73 28.85
CA HIS A 237 -7.72 -11.99 29.55
C HIS A 237 -7.49 -11.78 31.05
N ASN A 238 -7.94 -12.74 31.86
CA ASN A 238 -7.74 -12.72 33.30
C ASN A 238 -6.24 -12.80 33.65
N ARG A 239 -5.85 -12.13 34.76
CA ARG A 239 -4.44 -12.09 35.23
C ARG A 239 -3.78 -13.46 35.32
N LYS A 240 -4.52 -14.52 35.71
CA LYS A 240 -4.00 -15.90 35.83
C LYS A 240 -3.65 -16.57 34.48
N GLN A 241 -4.03 -15.98 33.37
CA GLN A 241 -3.76 -16.52 32.02
C GLN A 241 -2.56 -15.84 31.35
N ILE A 242 -2.01 -14.78 31.96
CA ILE A 242 -0.93 -13.97 31.38
C ILE A 242 0.36 -14.06 32.19
N THR A 243 0.33 -14.68 33.38
CA THR A 243 1.49 -15.03 34.18
C THR A 243 1.97 -16.43 33.86
#